data_d60832d4c4b41d559f75f0cd191d59b2
#
_entry.id   d60832d4c4b41d559f75f0cd191d59b2
#
_cell.length_a   1.000
_cell.length_b   1.000
_cell.length_c   1.000
_cell.angle_alpha   90.00
_cell.angle_beta   90.00
_cell.angle_gamma   90.00
#
_symmetry.space_group_name_H-M   'P 1'
#
loop_
_entity.id
_entity.type
_entity.pdbx_description
1 polymer ?
#
loop_
_entity_poly.entity_id
_entity_poly.type
_entity_poly.pdbx_seq_one_letter_code
_entity_poly.pdbx_strand_id
1 'polypeptide(L)'
;TGLFRAVPQLKGVVEGGVWNKENNSIYVSFTQDKALCEAIAKTVVEILGEKSNIMYILETEDRKTGLKDGSATAGHNFFVRGAMLKVVGDHESVGVTLTDSKGATTKLTDDQITINNLSSLTLLLPADLAEGEYTLTVTTQYGSAGHILKTPRSVSTQIWVGGKPADGGGDSESPDEI
;
A
#
# COMPACT_ATOMS: atom_id res chain seq x y z
N THR A 1 -3.19 -40.49 -7.10
CA THR A 1 -1.81 -40.27 -6.65
C THR A 1 -1.79 -39.05 -5.77
N GLY A 2 -1.59 -39.27 -4.45
CA GLY A 2 -1.53 -38.16 -3.47
C GLY A 2 -0.23 -37.37 -3.64
N LEU A 3 -0.35 -36.04 -3.59
CA LEU A 3 0.80 -35.14 -3.62
C LEU A 3 1.59 -35.10 -2.30
N PHE A 4 0.99 -35.61 -1.24
CA PHE A 4 1.58 -35.68 0.09
C PHE A 4 1.38 -37.08 0.69
N ARG A 5 2.41 -37.54 1.39
CA ARG A 5 2.35 -38.77 2.15
C ARG A 5 2.29 -38.43 3.64
N ALA A 6 1.25 -38.87 4.32
CA ALA A 6 1.13 -38.81 5.77
C ALA A 6 1.69 -40.09 6.37
N VAL A 7 2.65 -39.98 7.27
CA VAL A 7 3.29 -41.13 7.94
C VAL A 7 3.12 -40.97 9.44
N PRO A 8 2.38 -41.88 10.09
CA PRO A 8 2.34 -41.90 11.54
C PRO A 8 3.67 -42.37 12.11
N GLN A 9 4.14 -41.69 13.12
CA GLN A 9 5.38 -41.99 13.79
C GLN A 9 5.16 -42.06 15.30
N LEU A 10 5.84 -42.97 15.94
CA LEU A 10 5.88 -43.11 17.37
C LEU A 10 7.09 -42.38 17.94
N LYS A 11 6.90 -41.57 18.95
CA LYS A 11 7.96 -40.95 19.72
C LYS A 11 7.85 -41.40 21.17
N GLY A 12 8.98 -41.81 21.77
CA GLY A 12 9.10 -42.27 23.14
C GLY A 12 9.79 -43.64 23.22
N VAL A 13 10.04 -44.07 24.43
CA VAL A 13 10.64 -45.39 24.70
C VAL A 13 9.51 -46.39 24.93
N VAL A 14 9.50 -47.46 24.14
CA VAL A 14 8.53 -48.55 24.30
C VAL A 14 9.19 -49.65 25.14
N GLU A 15 8.82 -49.75 26.40
CA GLU A 15 9.31 -50.78 27.30
C GLU A 15 8.44 -52.05 27.17
N GLY A 16 9.09 -53.22 26.96
CA GLY A 16 8.40 -54.49 26.85
C GLY A 16 7.41 -54.63 25.71
N GLY A 17 7.50 -53.79 24.67
CA GLY A 17 6.62 -53.83 23.50
C GLY A 17 5.20 -53.29 23.75
N VAL A 18 4.94 -52.67 24.91
CA VAL A 18 3.62 -52.18 25.29
C VAL A 18 3.56 -50.66 25.13
N TRP A 19 2.49 -50.17 24.48
CA TRP A 19 2.20 -48.77 24.36
C TRP A 19 1.79 -48.16 25.71
N ASN A 20 2.42 -47.06 26.12
CA ASN A 20 2.03 -46.26 27.27
C ASN A 20 1.82 -44.80 26.86
N LYS A 21 0.60 -44.32 27.07
CA LYS A 21 0.21 -42.95 26.69
C LYS A 21 0.98 -41.86 27.44
N GLU A 22 1.49 -42.14 28.63
CA GLU A 22 2.25 -41.19 29.44
C GLU A 22 3.68 -40.97 28.91
N ASN A 23 4.29 -42.05 28.38
CA ASN A 23 5.68 -42.06 27.92
C ASN A 23 5.83 -42.03 26.38
N ASN A 24 4.73 -42.22 25.67
CA ASN A 24 4.73 -42.33 24.22
C ASN A 24 3.71 -41.36 23.58
N SER A 25 4.08 -40.75 22.48
CA SER A 25 3.18 -39.94 21.68
C SER A 25 3.20 -40.38 20.20
N ILE A 26 2.02 -40.28 19.59
CA ILE A 26 1.90 -40.48 18.13
C ILE A 26 1.81 -39.11 17.49
N TYR A 27 2.61 -38.88 16.48
CA TYR A 27 2.48 -37.72 15.64
C TYR A 27 2.47 -38.13 14.15
N VAL A 28 1.91 -37.28 13.30
CA VAL A 28 1.85 -37.53 11.87
C VAL A 28 2.83 -36.58 11.21
N SER A 29 3.81 -37.11 10.50
CA SER A 29 4.67 -36.33 9.64
C SER A 29 4.13 -36.33 8.21
N PHE A 30 4.25 -35.20 7.53
CA PHE A 30 3.89 -35.05 6.12
C PHE A 30 5.18 -34.95 5.31
N THR A 31 5.33 -35.82 4.32
CA THR A 31 6.41 -35.74 3.35
C THR A 31 5.84 -35.48 1.97
N GLN A 32 6.55 -34.68 1.19
CA GLN A 32 6.21 -34.45 -0.22
C GLN A 32 6.43 -35.75 -0.99
N ASP A 33 5.49 -36.07 -1.88
CA ASP A 33 5.68 -37.18 -2.82
C ASP A 33 6.75 -36.82 -3.86
N LYS A 34 7.46 -37.85 -4.37
CA LYS A 34 8.51 -37.70 -5.35
C LYS A 34 8.03 -36.96 -6.60
N ALA A 35 6.80 -37.26 -7.06
CA ALA A 35 6.18 -36.58 -8.20
C ALA A 35 6.00 -35.07 -7.97
N LEU A 36 5.65 -34.65 -6.75
CA LEU A 36 5.55 -33.23 -6.41
C LEU A 36 6.92 -32.56 -6.40
N CYS A 37 7.93 -33.22 -5.81
CA CYS A 37 9.30 -32.70 -5.82
C CYS A 37 9.85 -32.52 -7.24
N GLU A 38 9.60 -33.49 -8.12
CA GLU A 38 10.00 -33.42 -9.54
C GLU A 38 9.25 -32.31 -10.29
N ALA A 39 7.95 -32.12 -10.01
CA ALA A 39 7.16 -31.05 -10.60
C ALA A 39 7.67 -29.67 -10.16
N ILE A 40 7.96 -29.49 -8.87
CA ILE A 40 8.52 -28.25 -8.33
C ILE A 40 9.89 -27.95 -8.95
N ALA A 41 10.75 -28.97 -9.08
CA ALA A 41 12.09 -28.80 -9.68
C ALA A 41 12.04 -28.40 -11.17
N LYS A 42 10.97 -28.74 -11.87
CA LYS A 42 10.75 -28.39 -13.28
C LYS A 42 9.96 -27.09 -13.46
N THR A 43 9.44 -26.53 -12.37
CA THR A 43 8.66 -25.29 -12.44
C THR A 43 9.59 -24.12 -12.74
N VAL A 44 9.34 -23.44 -13.84
CA VAL A 44 9.97 -22.16 -14.13
C VAL A 44 9.21 -21.09 -13.36
N VAL A 45 9.91 -20.40 -12.45
CA VAL A 45 9.33 -19.29 -11.71
C VAL A 45 9.66 -18.00 -12.45
N GLU A 46 8.63 -17.32 -12.95
CA GLU A 46 8.76 -15.99 -13.48
C GLU A 46 8.53 -14.98 -12.35
N ILE A 47 9.51 -14.12 -12.11
CA ILE A 47 9.38 -13.03 -11.13
C ILE A 47 8.68 -11.88 -11.85
N LEU A 48 7.37 -11.74 -11.63
CA LEU A 48 6.56 -10.65 -12.20
C LEU A 48 6.84 -9.30 -11.51
N GLY A 49 7.52 -9.31 -10.38
CA GLY A 49 7.90 -8.14 -9.61
C GLY A 49 8.20 -8.48 -8.15
N GLU A 50 8.95 -7.62 -7.51
CA GLU A 50 9.17 -7.73 -6.07
C GLU A 50 8.02 -7.05 -5.32
N LYS A 51 7.50 -7.70 -4.28
CA LYS A 51 6.54 -7.06 -3.37
C LYS A 51 7.28 -5.99 -2.57
N SER A 52 7.29 -4.78 -3.09
CA SER A 52 7.89 -3.64 -2.43
C SER A 52 7.04 -3.24 -1.22
N ASN A 53 7.68 -3.06 -0.06
CA ASN A 53 7.11 -2.38 1.10
C ASN A 53 7.28 -0.85 1.00
N ILE A 54 7.51 -0.34 -0.19
CA ILE A 54 7.68 1.08 -0.47
C ILE A 54 6.30 1.76 -0.43
N MET A 55 6.25 2.88 0.25
CA MET A 55 5.10 3.77 0.25
C MET A 55 5.09 4.61 -1.03
N TYR A 56 3.99 4.60 -1.77
CA TYR A 56 3.86 5.43 -2.97
C TYR A 56 2.41 5.82 -3.22
N ILE A 57 2.22 6.91 -3.93
CA ILE A 57 0.95 7.34 -4.54
C ILE A 57 1.00 6.98 -6.02
N LEU A 58 0.00 6.21 -6.47
CA LEU A 58 -0.12 5.78 -7.85
C LEU A 58 -1.01 6.69 -8.67
N GLU A 59 -2.14 7.10 -8.10
CA GLU A 59 -3.21 7.81 -8.77
C GLU A 59 -3.94 8.70 -7.77
N THR A 60 -4.40 9.85 -8.23
CA THR A 60 -5.33 10.73 -7.53
C THR A 60 -6.56 10.98 -8.38
N GLU A 61 -7.73 11.19 -7.77
CA GLU A 61 -8.98 11.46 -8.45
C GLU A 61 -9.80 12.48 -7.67
N ASP A 62 -10.18 13.57 -8.32
CA ASP A 62 -11.18 14.49 -7.80
C ASP A 62 -12.57 13.86 -7.92
N ARG A 63 -13.20 13.57 -6.80
CA ARG A 63 -14.51 12.86 -6.78
C ARG A 63 -15.67 13.73 -7.24
N LYS A 64 -15.50 15.03 -7.36
CA LYS A 64 -16.50 15.93 -7.92
C LYS A 64 -16.50 15.91 -9.44
N THR A 65 -15.32 15.95 -10.04
CA THR A 65 -15.16 16.06 -11.50
C THR A 65 -14.83 14.74 -12.17
N GLY A 66 -14.32 13.75 -11.42
CA GLY A 66 -13.81 12.47 -11.93
C GLY A 66 -12.43 12.58 -12.60
N LEU A 67 -11.79 13.75 -12.57
CA LEU A 67 -10.47 13.95 -13.16
C LEU A 67 -9.36 13.27 -12.36
N LYS A 68 -8.38 12.71 -13.07
CA LYS A 68 -7.24 11.97 -12.51
C LYS A 68 -5.90 12.61 -12.82
N ASP A 69 -5.91 13.86 -13.20
CA ASP A 69 -4.75 14.65 -13.62
C ASP A 69 -4.07 15.43 -12.47
N GLY A 70 -4.54 15.19 -11.24
CA GLY A 70 -4.13 15.93 -10.05
C GLY A 70 -5.02 17.13 -9.73
N SER A 71 -6.03 17.43 -10.56
CA SER A 71 -7.03 18.45 -10.24
C SER A 71 -7.81 18.07 -8.97
N ALA A 72 -8.12 19.06 -8.16
CA ALA A 72 -8.83 18.90 -6.89
C ALA A 72 -9.85 20.01 -6.70
N THR A 73 -10.99 19.71 -6.04
CA THR A 73 -12.02 20.69 -5.72
C THR A 73 -12.09 20.89 -4.22
N ALA A 74 -11.93 22.14 -3.76
CA ALA A 74 -12.10 22.52 -2.35
C ALA A 74 -13.49 22.12 -1.84
N GLY A 75 -13.57 21.66 -0.60
CA GLY A 75 -14.83 21.23 0.03
C GLY A 75 -15.38 19.88 -0.47
N HIS A 76 -14.66 19.16 -1.29
CA HIS A 76 -15.10 17.89 -1.87
C HIS A 76 -14.13 16.75 -1.57
N ASN A 77 -14.62 15.51 -1.78
CA ASN A 77 -13.83 14.33 -1.58
C ASN A 77 -12.76 14.19 -2.68
N PHE A 78 -11.54 13.94 -2.25
CA PHE A 78 -10.38 13.67 -3.08
C PHE A 78 -9.87 12.26 -2.79
N PHE A 79 -9.75 11.44 -3.80
CA PHE A 79 -9.32 10.06 -3.69
C PHE A 79 -7.84 9.92 -4.02
N VAL A 80 -7.12 9.19 -3.17
CA VAL A 80 -5.69 8.88 -3.34
C VAL A 80 -5.52 7.37 -3.33
N ARG A 81 -4.92 6.82 -4.36
CA ARG A 81 -4.63 5.40 -4.52
C ARG A 81 -3.12 5.17 -4.54
N GLY A 82 -2.69 4.08 -3.90
CA GLY A 82 -1.27 3.75 -3.84
C GLY A 82 -0.99 2.52 -3.00
N ALA A 83 0.13 2.52 -2.30
CA ALA A 83 0.49 1.46 -1.38
C ALA A 83 1.03 2.02 -0.07
N MET A 84 0.75 1.32 1.03
CA MET A 84 1.20 1.63 2.38
C MET A 84 0.76 3.02 2.87
N LEU A 85 -0.42 3.48 2.40
CA LEU A 85 -0.95 4.82 2.65
C LEU A 85 -1.70 4.95 3.98
N LYS A 86 -2.05 3.84 4.66
CA LYS A 86 -2.85 3.88 5.88
C LYS A 86 -2.22 4.80 6.92
N VAL A 87 -2.89 5.88 7.26
CA VAL A 87 -2.47 6.88 8.26
C VAL A 87 -2.69 6.30 9.64
N VAL A 88 -1.61 6.05 10.38
CA VAL A 88 -1.63 5.54 11.75
C VAL A 88 -0.30 5.87 12.43
N GLY A 89 -0.37 6.13 13.73
CA GLY A 89 0.77 6.45 14.59
C GLY A 89 0.45 7.61 15.52
N ASP A 90 1.29 7.82 16.49
CA ASP A 90 1.17 8.84 17.54
C ASP A 90 2.17 10.00 17.38
N HIS A 91 3.07 9.91 16.40
CA HIS A 91 4.02 10.98 16.11
C HIS A 91 3.28 12.20 15.54
N GLU A 92 3.64 13.39 15.95
CA GLU A 92 2.99 14.67 15.57
C GLU A 92 2.91 14.90 14.05
N SER A 93 3.88 14.39 13.29
CA SER A 93 3.91 14.52 11.83
C SER A 93 2.94 13.56 11.12
N VAL A 94 2.39 12.55 11.82
CA VAL A 94 1.46 11.59 11.20
C VAL A 94 0.17 12.30 10.80
N GLY A 95 -0.28 12.04 9.59
CA GLY A 95 -1.48 12.64 9.02
C GLY A 95 -1.34 12.93 7.53
N VAL A 96 -2.26 13.72 7.03
CA VAL A 96 -2.22 14.25 5.66
C VAL A 96 -2.07 15.76 5.73
N THR A 97 -1.14 16.31 4.98
CA THR A 97 -0.88 17.75 4.91
C THR A 97 -0.96 18.24 3.47
N LEU A 98 -1.44 19.48 3.33
CA LEU A 98 -1.46 20.24 2.10
C LEU A 98 -0.55 21.44 2.28
N THR A 99 0.51 21.55 1.49
CA THR A 99 1.45 22.67 1.52
C THR A 99 1.30 23.46 0.24
N ASP A 100 1.01 24.75 0.34
CA ASP A 100 0.89 25.63 -0.82
C ASP A 100 2.27 26.04 -1.39
N SER A 101 2.27 26.74 -2.51
CA SER A 101 3.49 27.22 -3.17
C SER A 101 4.30 28.23 -2.33
N LYS A 102 3.71 28.79 -1.27
CA LYS A 102 4.36 29.72 -0.34
C LYS A 102 4.91 29.03 0.88
N GLY A 103 4.69 27.72 1.02
CA GLY A 103 5.13 26.90 2.16
C GLY A 103 4.15 26.88 3.33
N ALA A 104 2.99 27.50 3.23
CA ALA A 104 1.96 27.38 4.25
C ALA A 104 1.35 25.98 4.22
N THR A 105 1.29 25.33 5.38
CA THR A 105 0.86 23.93 5.50
C THR A 105 -0.44 23.84 6.30
N THR A 106 -1.42 23.19 5.71
CA THR A 106 -2.70 22.82 6.35
C THR A 106 -2.70 21.31 6.60
N LYS A 107 -2.83 20.90 7.87
CA LYS A 107 -2.99 19.50 8.24
C LYS A 107 -4.48 19.15 8.27
N LEU A 108 -4.86 18.07 7.59
CA LEU A 108 -6.22 17.55 7.63
C LEU A 108 -6.49 16.93 9.01
N THR A 109 -7.70 17.11 9.49
CA THR A 109 -8.19 16.47 10.72
C THR A 109 -8.57 15.02 10.47
N ASP A 110 -8.67 14.20 11.52
CA ASP A 110 -8.96 12.77 11.38
C ASP A 110 -10.32 12.51 10.72
N ASP A 111 -11.32 13.34 10.96
CA ASP A 111 -12.65 13.28 10.34
C ASP A 111 -12.64 13.70 8.85
N GLN A 112 -11.63 14.42 8.41
CA GLN A 112 -11.40 14.71 6.99
C GLN A 112 -10.75 13.54 6.24
N ILE A 113 -10.24 12.53 6.94
CA ILE A 113 -9.75 11.28 6.34
C ILE A 113 -10.89 10.25 6.38
N THR A 114 -11.84 10.37 5.45
CA THR A 114 -13.10 9.61 5.47
C THR A 114 -12.92 8.12 5.16
N ILE A 115 -11.90 7.75 4.38
CA ILE A 115 -11.47 6.36 4.16
C ILE A 115 -9.96 6.30 4.40
N ASN A 116 -9.55 5.37 5.27
CA ASN A 116 -8.16 5.20 5.68
C ASN A 116 -7.73 3.73 5.52
N ASN A 117 -7.43 3.33 4.29
CA ASN A 117 -7.00 1.98 3.94
C ASN A 117 -5.53 1.92 3.53
N LEU A 118 -4.97 0.71 3.49
CA LEU A 118 -3.58 0.48 3.11
C LEU A 118 -3.25 0.93 1.68
N SER A 119 -4.20 0.77 0.76
CA SER A 119 -4.02 1.06 -0.67
C SER A 119 -4.79 2.28 -1.15
N SER A 120 -5.59 2.91 -0.28
CA SER A 120 -6.41 4.07 -0.68
C SER A 120 -6.80 4.93 0.50
N LEU A 121 -6.83 6.24 0.26
CA LEU A 121 -7.40 7.24 1.16
C LEU A 121 -8.51 7.98 0.42
N THR A 122 -9.54 8.40 1.15
CA THR A 122 -10.48 9.42 0.70
C THR A 122 -10.39 10.58 1.67
N LEU A 123 -10.09 11.75 1.15
CA LEU A 123 -9.83 12.96 1.90
C LEU A 123 -10.94 13.97 1.62
N LEU A 124 -11.57 14.52 2.64
CA LEU A 124 -12.44 15.68 2.49
C LEU A 124 -11.56 16.94 2.54
N LEU A 125 -11.37 17.58 1.40
CA LEU A 125 -10.57 18.80 1.34
C LEU A 125 -11.30 19.96 2.05
N PRO A 126 -10.57 20.84 2.78
CA PRO A 126 -11.15 22.04 3.36
C PRO A 126 -11.85 22.91 2.30
N ALA A 127 -12.99 23.48 2.66
CA ALA A 127 -13.76 24.29 1.72
C ALA A 127 -13.15 25.68 1.46
N ASP A 128 -12.30 26.12 2.36
CA ASP A 128 -11.59 27.41 2.33
C ASP A 128 -10.20 27.34 1.67
N LEU A 129 -9.85 26.21 1.07
CA LEU A 129 -8.59 26.11 0.28
C LEU A 129 -8.65 27.08 -0.91
N ALA A 130 -7.64 27.93 -0.99
CA ALA A 130 -7.47 28.79 -2.14
C ALA A 130 -7.15 27.98 -3.41
N GLU A 131 -7.50 28.52 -4.57
CA GLU A 131 -7.09 27.94 -5.84
C GLU A 131 -5.58 28.04 -6.01
N GLY A 132 -4.97 26.99 -6.56
CA GLY A 132 -3.53 26.93 -6.78
C GLY A 132 -2.93 25.55 -6.61
N GLU A 133 -1.61 25.51 -6.70
CA GLU A 133 -0.81 24.31 -6.56
C GLU A 133 -0.53 24.01 -5.09
N TYR A 134 -0.69 22.73 -4.74
CA TYR A 134 -0.38 22.21 -3.41
C TYR A 134 0.43 20.93 -3.51
N THR A 135 1.34 20.75 -2.56
CA THR A 135 1.96 19.46 -2.29
C THR A 135 1.13 18.71 -1.25
N LEU A 136 0.46 17.64 -1.67
CA LEU A 136 -0.22 16.71 -0.76
C LEU A 136 0.80 15.72 -0.24
N THR A 137 0.97 15.65 1.09
CA THR A 137 1.89 14.72 1.75
C THR A 137 1.11 13.83 2.70
N VAL A 138 1.29 12.52 2.55
CA VAL A 138 0.77 11.50 3.47
C VAL A 138 1.93 11.01 4.34
N THR A 139 1.79 11.13 5.66
CA THR A 139 2.78 10.69 6.64
C THR A 139 2.18 9.64 7.55
N THR A 140 2.88 8.53 7.76
CA THR A 140 2.41 7.41 8.58
C THR A 140 3.55 6.70 9.30
N GLN A 141 3.22 6.09 10.43
CA GLN A 141 4.07 5.10 11.11
C GLN A 141 3.62 3.66 10.82
N TYR A 142 2.71 3.44 9.86
CA TYR A 142 2.29 2.11 9.49
C TYR A 142 3.45 1.28 8.93
N GLY A 143 3.76 0.16 9.62
CA GLY A 143 4.69 -0.86 9.13
C GLY A 143 3.96 -2.03 8.49
N SER A 144 4.69 -3.00 7.96
CA SER A 144 4.12 -4.27 7.53
C SER A 144 3.60 -5.07 8.73
N ALA A 145 2.55 -5.87 8.53
CA ALA A 145 1.95 -6.72 9.56
C ALA A 145 1.42 -5.97 10.82
N GLY A 146 1.03 -4.69 10.67
CA GLY A 146 0.44 -3.91 11.76
C GLY A 146 1.42 -3.35 12.79
N HIS A 147 2.72 -3.47 12.57
CA HIS A 147 3.72 -2.84 13.43
C HIS A 147 3.76 -1.34 13.21
N ILE A 148 3.91 -0.59 14.31
CA ILE A 148 4.15 0.85 14.28
C ILE A 148 5.65 1.11 14.14
N LEU A 149 6.03 1.90 13.15
CA LEU A 149 7.41 2.29 12.90
C LEU A 149 7.85 3.33 13.94
N LYS A 150 9.11 3.27 14.39
CA LYS A 150 9.67 4.30 15.26
C LYS A 150 9.81 5.64 14.55
N THR A 151 10.17 5.61 13.27
CA THR A 151 10.32 6.82 12.44
C THR A 151 9.18 6.84 11.42
N PRO A 152 8.42 7.94 11.35
CA PRO A 152 7.42 8.12 10.32
C PRO A 152 8.03 8.11 8.92
N ARG A 153 7.25 7.67 7.94
CA ARG A 153 7.59 7.76 6.52
C ARG A 153 6.53 8.54 5.79
N SER A 154 6.92 9.22 4.73
CA SER A 154 6.05 10.11 3.97
C SER A 154 6.15 9.83 2.48
N VAL A 155 5.08 10.17 1.77
CA VAL A 155 5.03 10.25 0.32
C VAL A 155 4.23 11.49 -0.07
N SER A 156 4.64 12.15 -1.16
CA SER A 156 4.02 13.37 -1.61
C SER A 156 3.63 13.29 -3.08
N THR A 157 2.64 14.08 -3.46
CA THR A 157 2.24 14.31 -4.85
C THR A 157 1.75 15.74 -5.02
N GLN A 158 1.84 16.27 -6.24
CA GLN A 158 1.30 17.57 -6.57
C GLN A 158 -0.19 17.47 -6.90
N ILE A 159 -0.97 18.44 -6.44
CA ILE A 159 -2.39 18.60 -6.76
C ILE A 159 -2.68 20.07 -7.05
N TRP A 160 -3.75 20.33 -7.81
CA TRP A 160 -4.17 21.68 -8.20
C TRP A 160 -5.62 21.92 -7.79
N VAL A 161 -5.81 22.77 -6.78
CA VAL A 161 -7.14 23.20 -6.34
C VAL A 161 -7.69 24.20 -7.34
N GLY A 162 -8.91 23.96 -7.85
CA GLY A 162 -9.52 24.77 -8.91
C GLY A 162 -9.21 24.26 -10.34
N GLY A 163 -8.39 23.21 -10.46
CA GLY A 163 -8.03 22.57 -11.73
C GLY A 163 -6.57 22.75 -12.11
N LYS A 164 -6.01 21.72 -12.72
CA LYS A 164 -4.63 21.76 -13.23
C LYS A 164 -4.55 22.73 -14.41
N PRO A 165 -3.58 23.65 -14.44
CA PRO A 165 -3.33 24.49 -15.62
C PRO A 165 -3.12 23.59 -16.84
N ALA A 166 -3.72 23.98 -17.99
CA ALA A 166 -3.43 23.32 -19.25
C ALA A 166 -1.92 23.44 -19.53
N ASP A 167 -1.25 22.32 -19.79
CA ASP A 167 0.11 22.35 -20.28
C ASP A 167 0.11 23.20 -21.56
N GLY A 168 0.79 24.34 -21.53
CA GLY A 168 0.95 25.22 -22.69
C GLY A 168 1.64 24.39 -23.77
N GLY A 169 0.86 23.82 -24.68
CA GLY A 169 1.36 23.21 -25.88
C GLY A 169 2.17 24.27 -26.63
N GLY A 170 3.48 24.11 -26.63
CA GLY A 170 4.33 24.90 -27.49
C GLY A 170 3.94 24.63 -28.94
N ASP A 171 3.22 25.57 -29.55
CA ASP A 171 3.12 25.67 -31.01
C ASP A 171 4.53 25.79 -31.56
N SER A 172 5.07 24.69 -32.05
CA SER A 172 6.17 24.74 -33.00
C SER A 172 5.59 25.21 -34.34
N GLU A 173 5.50 26.52 -34.54
CA GLU A 173 5.40 27.05 -35.87
C GLU A 173 6.62 26.57 -36.65
N SER A 174 6.36 25.74 -37.65
CA SER A 174 7.30 25.46 -38.72
C SER A 174 7.45 26.75 -39.56
N PRO A 175 8.66 27.23 -39.84
CA PRO A 175 8.83 28.30 -40.81
C PRO A 175 8.50 27.74 -42.19
N ASP A 176 7.52 28.35 -42.86
CA ASP A 176 7.26 28.15 -44.28
C ASP A 176 8.50 28.52 -45.08
N GLU A 177 8.97 27.59 -45.89
CA GLU A 177 9.92 27.83 -46.97
C GLU A 177 9.26 28.70 -48.05
N ILE A 178 9.96 29.76 -48.44
CA ILE A 178 9.77 30.48 -49.69
C ILE A 178 10.73 29.92 -50.73
#